data_00c4af7fe4d2c8f3cc099e1184fb37f9
#
_entry.id   00c4af7fe4d2c8f3cc099e1184fb37f9
#
_cell.length_a   1.000
_cell.length_b   1.000
_cell.length_c   1.000
_cell.angle_alpha   90.00
_cell.angle_beta   90.00
_cell.angle_gamma   90.00
#
_symmetry.space_group_name_H-M   'P 1'
#
loop_
_entity.id
_entity.type
_entity.pdbx_description
1 polymer ?
#
loop_
_entity_poly.entity_id
_entity_poly.type
_entity_poly.pdbx_seq_one_letter_code
_entity_poly.pdbx_strand_id
1 'polypeptide(L)'
;MATIFFFALSAIILSSLSSISNACQPSDRAALLAFRAALKEPYFGIFNSWSGDDCCRNWYGVSCDPETHRVADINLRGESEDPIFRKGGRTGYMTGLISPVICQLERLSSLTIADWKGISGPIPPCITSLPFLRTVDLIGNKLTGEIPADIGRLSRLTVLNVADNQLSGTIPRSLTNLSSLMHLDIRGNKISGTIPINFGKLRMLSRALLSKNKLTGPIPNSFSYIYRLSDLDLSLNSLSGPIPASLGKMAVLSTLNLDGNQLTGPIPPTLISSRISIINLSRNAIEGYIPDAFGPGSYFTFIDLSYNKLKGRIPKSISSATYIGHLDVSHNHLCGAIPAGSPFDHLGASSFAYNDCLCGKPLKAC
;
A
#
# COMPACT_ATOMS: atom_id res chain seq x y z
N MET A 1 -5.24 -50.72 81.73
CA MET A 1 -4.19 -50.31 80.76
C MET A 1 -4.79 -50.26 79.39
N ALA A 2 -5.15 -49.10 78.92
CA ALA A 2 -5.82 -48.88 77.60
C ALA A 2 -4.78 -48.34 76.68
N THR A 3 -4.49 -49.09 75.61
CA THR A 3 -3.62 -48.70 74.48
C THR A 3 -4.45 -48.02 73.46
N ILE A 4 -4.20 -46.72 73.24
CA ILE A 4 -4.86 -45.89 72.23
C ILE A 4 -4.07 -46.07 70.95
N PHE A 5 -4.72 -46.60 69.87
CA PHE A 5 -4.20 -46.65 68.56
C PHE A 5 -4.55 -45.35 67.87
N PHE A 6 -3.54 -44.56 67.50
CA PHE A 6 -3.68 -43.41 66.59
C PHE A 6 -3.62 -43.87 65.12
N PHE A 7 -4.74 -43.78 64.38
CA PHE A 7 -4.74 -43.89 62.96
C PHE A 7 -4.40 -42.52 62.35
N ALA A 8 -3.21 -42.41 61.80
CA ALA A 8 -2.84 -41.26 60.99
C ALA A 8 -3.45 -41.41 59.55
N LEU A 9 -4.46 -40.58 59.27
CA LEU A 9 -5.05 -40.51 57.96
C LEU A 9 -4.17 -39.58 57.10
N SER A 10 -3.30 -40.15 56.27
CA SER A 10 -2.53 -39.42 55.26
C SER A 10 -3.46 -39.05 54.09
N ALA A 11 -3.93 -37.82 54.12
CA ALA A 11 -4.61 -37.22 52.97
C ALA A 11 -3.58 -36.96 51.86
N ILE A 12 -3.54 -37.82 50.85
CA ILE A 12 -2.82 -37.57 49.61
C ILE A 12 -3.61 -36.51 48.81
N ILE A 13 -3.18 -35.27 48.95
CA ILE A 13 -3.64 -34.20 48.02
C ILE A 13 -2.99 -34.49 46.68
N LEU A 14 -3.72 -35.14 45.78
CA LEU A 14 -3.38 -35.14 44.35
C LEU A 14 -3.56 -33.70 43.88
N SER A 15 -2.53 -32.90 43.95
CA SER A 15 -2.42 -31.71 43.14
C SER A 15 -2.32 -32.19 41.69
N SER A 16 -3.45 -32.17 40.97
CA SER A 16 -3.46 -32.20 39.54
C SER A 16 -2.73 -30.93 39.05
N LEU A 17 -1.42 -31.06 38.88
CA LEU A 17 -0.67 -30.16 38.02
C LEU A 17 -1.32 -30.31 36.66
N SER A 18 -2.34 -29.47 36.38
CA SER A 18 -2.73 -29.17 35.01
C SER A 18 -1.44 -28.66 34.36
N SER A 19 -0.75 -29.54 33.64
CA SER A 19 0.26 -29.12 32.69
C SER A 19 -0.40 -28.04 31.87
N ILE A 20 0.06 -26.79 32.04
CA ILE A 20 -0.31 -25.70 31.13
C ILE A 20 0.20 -26.18 29.78
N SER A 21 -0.69 -26.82 29.03
CA SER A 21 -0.39 -27.25 27.68
C SER A 21 -0.14 -25.95 26.91
N ASN A 22 1.06 -25.81 26.38
CA ASN A 22 1.42 -24.72 25.46
C ASN A 22 0.61 -24.81 24.15
N ALA A 23 -0.51 -25.51 24.18
CA ALA A 23 -1.40 -25.75 23.05
C ALA A 23 -2.24 -24.48 22.78
N CYS A 24 -2.62 -24.35 21.54
CA CYS A 24 -3.55 -23.34 21.05
C CYS A 24 -4.84 -23.31 21.88
N GLN A 25 -5.32 -22.12 22.21
CA GLN A 25 -6.61 -21.97 22.89
C GLN A 25 -7.73 -22.64 22.09
N PRO A 26 -8.60 -23.43 22.72
CA PRO A 26 -9.66 -24.17 22.02
C PRO A 26 -10.59 -23.28 21.19
N SER A 27 -10.88 -22.05 21.67
CA SER A 27 -11.67 -21.05 20.92
C SER A 27 -10.99 -20.60 19.66
N ASP A 28 -9.69 -20.33 19.71
CA ASP A 28 -8.91 -19.89 18.55
C ASP A 28 -8.77 -21.02 17.53
N ARG A 29 -8.53 -22.25 18.03
CA ARG A 29 -8.50 -23.43 17.17
C ARG A 29 -9.84 -23.65 16.43
N ALA A 30 -10.95 -23.55 17.14
CA ALA A 30 -12.28 -23.68 16.53
C ALA A 30 -12.52 -22.58 15.48
N ALA A 31 -12.15 -21.35 15.77
CA ALA A 31 -12.25 -20.22 14.83
C ALA A 31 -11.39 -20.45 13.57
N LEU A 32 -10.16 -20.95 13.72
CA LEU A 32 -9.27 -21.25 12.59
C LEU A 32 -9.84 -22.36 11.71
N LEU A 33 -10.37 -23.45 12.30
CA LEU A 33 -10.98 -24.55 11.54
C LEU A 33 -12.24 -24.09 10.79
N ALA A 34 -13.06 -23.26 11.42
CA ALA A 34 -14.23 -22.68 10.77
C ALA A 34 -13.84 -21.67 9.66
N PHE A 35 -12.77 -20.91 9.86
CA PHE A 35 -12.20 -20.03 8.82
C PHE A 35 -11.69 -20.86 7.63
N ARG A 36 -10.92 -21.94 7.89
CA ARG A 36 -10.45 -22.87 6.86
C ARG A 36 -11.59 -23.46 6.05
N ALA A 37 -12.71 -23.80 6.68
CA ALA A 37 -13.86 -24.42 6.02
C ALA A 37 -14.47 -23.52 4.92
N ALA A 38 -14.26 -22.21 4.98
CA ALA A 38 -14.69 -21.24 3.96
C ALA A 38 -13.70 -21.10 2.79
N LEU A 39 -12.56 -21.79 2.83
CA LEU A 39 -11.49 -21.69 1.85
C LEU A 39 -11.22 -23.07 1.18
N LYS A 40 -10.90 -23.03 -0.11
CA LYS A 40 -10.55 -24.21 -0.90
C LYS A 40 -9.23 -23.94 -1.64
N GLU A 41 -8.17 -24.57 -1.17
CA GLU A 41 -6.85 -24.60 -1.79
C GLU A 41 -6.61 -26.01 -2.37
N PRO A 42 -6.56 -26.17 -3.71
CA PRO A 42 -6.57 -27.51 -4.32
C PRO A 42 -5.19 -28.06 -4.66
N TYR A 43 -4.09 -27.29 -4.54
CA TYR A 43 -2.83 -27.65 -5.19
C TYR A 43 -1.67 -27.97 -4.24
N PHE A 44 -1.54 -27.22 -3.16
CA PHE A 44 -0.34 -27.27 -2.30
C PHE A 44 -0.60 -27.98 -0.97
N GLY A 45 -1.87 -28.13 -0.59
CA GLY A 45 -2.24 -28.75 0.67
C GLY A 45 -1.77 -27.95 1.89
N ILE A 46 -1.73 -26.61 1.80
CA ILE A 46 -1.25 -25.75 2.90
C ILE A 46 -2.01 -26.01 4.20
N PHE A 47 -3.25 -26.44 4.12
CA PHE A 47 -4.09 -26.76 5.26
C PHE A 47 -3.91 -28.21 5.78
N ASN A 48 -3.06 -29.04 5.17
CA ASN A 48 -2.83 -30.41 5.65
C ASN A 48 -2.22 -30.45 7.05
N SER A 49 -1.44 -29.42 7.39
CA SER A 49 -0.88 -29.25 8.73
C SER A 49 -1.89 -28.77 9.78
N TRP A 50 -3.08 -28.27 9.35
CA TRP A 50 -4.11 -27.75 10.26
C TRP A 50 -4.91 -28.91 10.90
N SER A 51 -4.22 -29.73 11.64
CA SER A 51 -4.73 -30.90 12.35
C SER A 51 -4.10 -31.00 13.75
N GLY A 52 -4.72 -31.77 14.66
CA GLY A 52 -4.26 -31.85 16.04
C GLY A 52 -4.66 -30.63 16.87
N ASP A 53 -4.11 -30.50 18.05
CA ASP A 53 -4.54 -29.49 19.05
C ASP A 53 -3.61 -28.29 19.16
N ASP A 54 -2.40 -28.36 18.62
CA ASP A 54 -1.41 -27.28 18.70
C ASP A 54 -1.34 -26.46 17.39
N CYS A 55 -2.22 -25.48 17.25
CA CYS A 55 -2.21 -24.57 16.12
C CYS A 55 -1.04 -23.58 16.16
N CYS A 56 -0.39 -23.42 17.31
CA CYS A 56 0.68 -22.45 17.49
C CYS A 56 2.04 -22.92 16.95
N ARG A 57 2.26 -24.24 16.82
CA ARG A 57 3.56 -24.78 16.40
C ARG A 57 3.55 -25.38 15.00
N ASN A 58 2.46 -26.04 14.65
CA ASN A 58 2.48 -26.93 13.48
C ASN A 58 1.57 -26.47 12.33
N TRP A 59 0.69 -25.51 12.54
CA TRP A 59 -0.24 -25.07 11.51
C TRP A 59 0.41 -24.04 10.59
N TYR A 60 0.52 -24.39 9.32
CA TYR A 60 1.12 -23.52 8.32
C TYR A 60 0.50 -22.11 8.35
N GLY A 61 1.35 -21.11 8.43
CA GLY A 61 0.93 -19.71 8.42
C GLY A 61 0.23 -19.22 9.68
N VAL A 62 0.20 -20.00 10.77
CA VAL A 62 -0.36 -19.58 12.06
C VAL A 62 0.76 -19.39 13.06
N SER A 63 0.74 -18.25 13.75
CA SER A 63 1.65 -17.96 14.87
C SER A 63 0.86 -17.43 16.07
N CYS A 64 1.33 -17.72 17.27
CA CYS A 64 0.70 -17.30 18.50
C CYS A 64 1.61 -16.35 19.28
N ASP A 65 0.98 -15.50 20.07
CA ASP A 65 1.65 -14.69 21.07
C ASP A 65 2.28 -15.61 22.13
N PRO A 66 3.58 -15.45 22.42
CA PRO A 66 4.32 -16.37 23.30
C PRO A 66 3.88 -16.34 24.76
N GLU A 67 3.26 -15.25 25.21
CA GLU A 67 2.83 -15.09 26.60
C GLU A 67 1.41 -15.62 26.81
N THR A 68 0.52 -15.34 25.87
CA THR A 68 -0.92 -15.67 26.00
C THR A 68 -1.32 -16.95 25.30
N HIS A 69 -0.47 -17.50 24.43
CA HIS A 69 -0.76 -18.65 23.56
C HIS A 69 -2.03 -18.47 22.71
N ARG A 70 -2.42 -17.21 22.46
CA ARG A 70 -3.51 -16.84 21.59
C ARG A 70 -2.97 -16.60 20.19
N VAL A 71 -3.77 -16.92 19.18
CA VAL A 71 -3.40 -16.66 17.77
C VAL A 71 -3.19 -15.16 17.55
N ALA A 72 -1.98 -14.82 17.14
CA ALA A 72 -1.54 -13.45 16.88
C ALA A 72 -1.40 -13.17 15.39
N ASP A 73 -0.97 -14.14 14.59
CA ASP A 73 -0.73 -13.92 13.18
C ASP A 73 -1.31 -15.05 12.34
N ILE A 74 -1.89 -14.67 11.21
CA ILE A 74 -2.24 -15.54 10.10
C ILE A 74 -1.50 -15.03 8.87
N ASN A 75 -0.63 -15.86 8.29
CA ASN A 75 0.17 -15.52 7.12
C ASN A 75 0.02 -16.59 6.03
N LEU A 76 -0.94 -16.36 5.14
CA LEU A 76 -1.22 -17.22 3.98
C LEU A 76 -0.93 -16.41 2.70
N ARG A 77 0.22 -16.69 2.06
CA ARG A 77 0.60 -16.07 0.78
C ARG A 77 0.61 -17.11 -0.34
N GLY A 78 -0.02 -16.76 -1.46
CA GLY A 78 -0.07 -17.60 -2.68
C GLY A 78 1.19 -17.48 -3.55
N GLU A 79 1.98 -16.43 -3.35
CA GLU A 79 3.28 -16.19 -3.99
C GLU A 79 4.31 -15.96 -2.90
N SER A 80 5.25 -16.89 -2.73
CA SER A 80 6.33 -16.75 -1.78
C SER A 80 7.53 -17.60 -2.20
N GLU A 81 8.68 -17.34 -1.64
CA GLU A 81 9.89 -18.17 -1.79
C GLU A 81 9.83 -19.47 -0.97
N ASP A 82 8.74 -19.74 -0.28
CA ASP A 82 8.53 -20.92 0.52
C ASP A 82 8.71 -22.18 -0.32
N PRO A 83 9.47 -23.19 0.17
CA PRO A 83 9.70 -24.45 -0.54
C PRO A 83 8.44 -25.18 -1.01
N ILE A 84 7.30 -24.95 -0.35
CA ILE A 84 6.01 -25.55 -0.74
C ILE A 84 5.59 -25.11 -2.15
N PHE A 85 5.85 -23.82 -2.52
CA PHE A 85 5.53 -23.27 -3.84
C PHE A 85 6.59 -23.61 -4.88
N ARG A 86 7.87 -23.68 -4.50
CA ARG A 86 8.97 -24.03 -5.40
C ARG A 86 8.80 -25.42 -6.01
N LYS A 87 8.31 -26.39 -5.23
CA LYS A 87 8.08 -27.77 -5.70
C LYS A 87 6.95 -27.87 -6.71
N GLY A 88 5.98 -26.98 -6.69
CA GLY A 88 4.79 -27.01 -7.53
C GLY A 88 4.95 -26.36 -8.91
N GLY A 89 5.95 -25.49 -9.13
CA GLY A 89 6.14 -24.72 -10.38
C GLY A 89 4.94 -23.85 -10.78
N ARG A 90 4.06 -23.52 -9.83
CA ARG A 90 2.81 -22.78 -10.04
C ARG A 90 2.65 -21.71 -8.97
N THR A 91 1.96 -20.64 -9.31
CA THR A 91 1.48 -19.64 -8.34
C THR A 91 0.31 -20.21 -7.55
N GLY A 92 0.16 -19.77 -6.30
CA GLY A 92 -0.94 -20.18 -5.43
C GLY A 92 -2.31 -19.82 -6.02
N TYR A 93 -3.26 -20.70 -5.81
CA TYR A 93 -4.66 -20.45 -6.15
C TYR A 93 -5.56 -20.98 -5.04
N MET A 94 -6.38 -20.12 -4.47
CA MET A 94 -7.34 -20.46 -3.44
C MET A 94 -8.65 -19.76 -3.73
N THR A 95 -9.76 -20.44 -3.57
CA THR A 95 -11.11 -19.88 -3.69
C THR A 95 -11.81 -19.86 -2.34
N GLY A 96 -12.90 -19.13 -2.26
CA GLY A 96 -13.69 -18.96 -1.06
C GLY A 96 -13.77 -17.49 -0.62
N LEU A 97 -14.03 -17.29 0.64
CA LEU A 97 -14.20 -15.95 1.23
C LEU A 97 -13.49 -15.84 2.58
N ILE A 98 -13.17 -14.60 2.97
CA ILE A 98 -12.69 -14.32 4.31
C ILE A 98 -13.89 -14.38 5.27
N SER A 99 -14.03 -15.52 5.96
CA SER A 99 -15.16 -15.74 6.86
C SER A 99 -15.15 -14.77 8.05
N PRO A 100 -16.29 -14.17 8.44
CA PRO A 100 -16.38 -13.33 9.64
C PRO A 100 -15.95 -14.03 10.93
N VAL A 101 -15.88 -15.34 10.96
CA VAL A 101 -15.36 -16.12 12.11
C VAL A 101 -13.94 -15.73 12.48
N ILE A 102 -13.15 -15.20 11.52
CA ILE A 102 -11.80 -14.67 11.78
C ILE A 102 -11.79 -13.60 12.89
N CYS A 103 -12.89 -12.88 13.07
CA CYS A 103 -13.02 -11.85 14.10
C CYS A 103 -13.16 -12.41 15.53
N GLN A 104 -13.29 -13.72 15.70
CA GLN A 104 -13.24 -14.38 17.01
C GLN A 104 -11.79 -14.51 17.53
N LEU A 105 -10.79 -14.28 16.68
CA LEU A 105 -9.38 -14.24 17.06
C LEU A 105 -9.04 -12.88 17.66
N GLU A 106 -9.49 -12.64 18.88
CA GLU A 106 -9.42 -11.34 19.55
C GLU A 106 -8.02 -10.78 19.74
N ARG A 107 -6.98 -11.63 19.69
CA ARG A 107 -5.56 -11.25 19.83
C ARG A 107 -4.86 -11.10 18.49
N LEU A 108 -5.57 -11.22 17.37
CA LEU A 108 -4.99 -11.13 16.05
C LEU A 108 -4.31 -9.76 15.85
N SER A 109 -3.04 -9.81 15.54
CA SER A 109 -2.16 -8.68 15.26
C SER A 109 -1.88 -8.53 13.77
N SER A 110 -1.77 -9.64 13.04
CA SER A 110 -1.48 -9.65 11.61
C SER A 110 -2.41 -10.62 10.88
N LEU A 111 -3.05 -10.11 9.83
CA LEU A 111 -3.84 -10.89 8.88
C LEU A 111 -3.28 -10.69 7.49
N THR A 112 -2.59 -11.70 6.98
CA THR A 112 -2.10 -11.76 5.61
C THR A 112 -2.78 -12.91 4.88
N ILE A 113 -3.55 -12.59 3.86
CA ILE A 113 -4.18 -13.53 2.91
C ILE A 113 -3.95 -12.95 1.53
N ALA A 114 -2.77 -13.17 0.96
CA ALA A 114 -2.25 -12.44 -0.18
C ALA A 114 -2.00 -13.34 -1.40
N ASP A 115 -2.21 -12.80 -2.60
CA ASP A 115 -1.81 -13.38 -3.90
C ASP A 115 -2.44 -14.74 -4.22
N TRP A 116 -3.64 -15.00 -3.71
CA TRP A 116 -4.36 -16.27 -3.99
C TRP A 116 -5.21 -16.22 -5.26
N LYS A 117 -5.44 -15.06 -5.85
CA LYS A 117 -6.12 -14.85 -7.16
C LYS A 117 -7.58 -15.35 -7.26
N GLY A 118 -8.11 -16.02 -6.25
CA GLY A 118 -9.47 -16.59 -6.28
C GLY A 118 -10.32 -16.32 -5.05
N ILE A 119 -9.76 -15.76 -3.97
CA ILE A 119 -10.51 -15.37 -2.78
C ILE A 119 -11.38 -14.15 -3.12
N SER A 120 -12.67 -14.24 -2.83
CA SER A 120 -13.68 -13.26 -3.23
C SER A 120 -14.58 -12.85 -2.04
N GLY A 121 -15.63 -12.07 -2.33
CA GLY A 121 -16.51 -11.53 -1.30
C GLY A 121 -15.96 -10.29 -0.60
N PRO A 122 -16.68 -9.75 0.37
CA PRO A 122 -16.28 -8.54 1.06
C PRO A 122 -15.22 -8.78 2.14
N ILE A 123 -14.50 -7.73 2.50
CA ILE A 123 -13.74 -7.69 3.75
C ILE A 123 -14.74 -7.70 4.90
N PRO A 124 -14.68 -8.66 5.84
CA PRO A 124 -15.65 -8.73 6.94
C PRO A 124 -15.66 -7.44 7.76
N PRO A 125 -16.82 -6.74 7.91
CA PRO A 125 -16.87 -5.50 8.69
C PRO A 125 -16.41 -5.65 10.14
N CYS A 126 -16.58 -6.83 10.73
CA CYS A 126 -16.15 -7.11 12.11
C CYS A 126 -14.65 -7.01 12.32
N ILE A 127 -13.82 -7.03 11.26
CA ILE A 127 -12.36 -6.85 11.38
C ILE A 127 -12.01 -5.54 12.11
N THR A 128 -12.88 -4.53 11.99
CA THR A 128 -12.69 -3.22 12.64
C THR A 128 -12.83 -3.25 14.17
N SER A 129 -13.29 -4.37 14.73
CA SER A 129 -13.39 -4.57 16.19
C SER A 129 -12.15 -5.27 16.79
N LEU A 130 -11.18 -5.69 16.00
CA LEU A 130 -9.97 -6.37 16.46
C LEU A 130 -8.96 -5.38 17.04
N PRO A 131 -8.79 -5.30 18.39
CA PRO A 131 -8.09 -4.19 19.03
C PRO A 131 -6.57 -4.24 18.88
N PHE A 132 -6.02 -5.40 18.49
CA PHE A 132 -4.57 -5.60 18.38
C PHE A 132 -4.06 -5.56 16.95
N LEU A 133 -4.96 -5.45 15.96
CA LEU A 133 -4.63 -5.57 14.55
C LEU A 133 -3.70 -4.44 14.09
N ARG A 134 -2.54 -4.82 13.59
CA ARG A 134 -1.48 -3.93 13.09
C ARG A 134 -1.27 -4.05 11.58
N THR A 135 -1.49 -5.24 11.05
CA THR A 135 -1.28 -5.53 9.64
C THR A 135 -2.52 -6.19 9.05
N VAL A 136 -3.01 -5.63 7.95
CA VAL A 136 -4.01 -6.22 7.06
C VAL A 136 -3.41 -6.22 5.67
N ASP A 137 -3.05 -7.40 5.16
CA ASP A 137 -2.50 -7.59 3.82
C ASP A 137 -3.34 -8.62 3.05
N LEU A 138 -4.14 -8.11 2.13
CA LEU A 138 -5.10 -8.88 1.34
C LEU A 138 -4.87 -8.70 -0.17
N ILE A 139 -3.66 -8.28 -0.57
CA ILE A 139 -3.30 -7.99 -1.96
C ILE A 139 -3.56 -9.19 -2.90
N GLY A 140 -3.85 -8.91 -4.16
CA GLY A 140 -3.81 -9.91 -5.24
C GLY A 140 -4.93 -10.94 -5.19
N ASN A 141 -6.13 -10.54 -4.78
CA ASN A 141 -7.32 -11.39 -4.70
C ASN A 141 -8.45 -10.89 -5.60
N LYS A 142 -9.68 -11.36 -5.35
CA LYS A 142 -10.92 -10.90 -6.03
C LYS A 142 -11.92 -10.32 -5.04
N LEU A 143 -11.44 -9.69 -3.96
CA LEU A 143 -12.30 -9.11 -2.95
C LEU A 143 -13.20 -8.02 -3.56
N THR A 144 -14.45 -7.98 -3.14
CA THR A 144 -15.49 -7.07 -3.62
C THR A 144 -16.09 -6.26 -2.45
N GLY A 145 -17.05 -5.40 -2.76
CA GLY A 145 -17.64 -4.53 -1.73
C GLY A 145 -16.74 -3.34 -1.43
N GLU A 146 -16.82 -2.80 -0.24
CA GLU A 146 -16.17 -1.56 0.16
C GLU A 146 -15.12 -1.81 1.25
N ILE A 147 -14.18 -0.89 1.42
CA ILE A 147 -13.35 -0.84 2.63
C ILE A 147 -14.32 -0.56 3.80
N PRO A 148 -14.27 -1.33 4.89
CA PRO A 148 -15.21 -1.16 6.01
C PRO A 148 -15.26 0.28 6.52
N ALA A 149 -16.48 0.84 6.64
CA ALA A 149 -16.69 2.24 6.98
C ALA A 149 -16.03 2.67 8.31
N ASP A 150 -15.92 1.73 9.25
CA ASP A 150 -15.35 1.94 10.58
C ASP A 150 -13.87 1.55 10.67
N ILE A 151 -13.16 1.42 9.54
CA ILE A 151 -11.73 1.02 9.51
C ILE A 151 -10.87 1.87 10.44
N GLY A 152 -11.23 3.12 10.64
CA GLY A 152 -10.53 4.06 11.53
C GLY A 152 -10.57 3.70 13.02
N ARG A 153 -11.32 2.65 13.43
CA ARG A 153 -11.31 2.13 14.80
C ARG A 153 -10.04 1.33 15.11
N LEU A 154 -9.33 0.87 14.09
CA LEU A 154 -8.09 0.11 14.22
C LEU A 154 -6.91 1.02 14.56
N SER A 155 -6.89 1.60 15.74
CA SER A 155 -5.89 2.62 16.17
C SER A 155 -4.44 2.15 16.11
N ARG A 156 -4.21 0.82 16.14
CA ARG A 156 -2.87 0.21 16.07
C ARG A 156 -2.45 -0.17 14.65
N LEU A 157 -3.31 0.01 13.64
CA LEU A 157 -3.03 -0.42 12.29
C LEU A 157 -1.87 0.39 11.69
N THR A 158 -0.83 -0.31 11.29
CA THR A 158 0.37 0.26 10.65
C THR A 158 0.42 -0.01 9.15
N VAL A 159 -0.15 -1.13 8.71
CA VAL A 159 -0.19 -1.53 7.30
C VAL A 159 -1.61 -1.89 6.90
N LEU A 160 -2.12 -1.22 5.88
CA LEU A 160 -3.35 -1.58 5.18
C LEU A 160 -3.01 -1.76 3.70
N ASN A 161 -2.94 -3.00 3.27
CA ASN A 161 -2.71 -3.38 1.88
C ASN A 161 -3.88 -4.21 1.37
N VAL A 162 -4.69 -3.63 0.51
CA VAL A 162 -5.81 -4.28 -0.19
C VAL A 162 -5.68 -4.10 -1.70
N ALA A 163 -4.48 -3.91 -2.18
CA ALA A 163 -4.19 -3.67 -3.60
C ALA A 163 -4.61 -4.85 -4.48
N ASP A 164 -4.79 -4.55 -5.77
CA ASP A 164 -5.07 -5.54 -6.81
C ASP A 164 -6.25 -6.47 -6.46
N ASN A 165 -7.39 -5.83 -6.17
CA ASN A 165 -8.66 -6.46 -5.86
C ASN A 165 -9.80 -5.84 -6.72
N GLN A 166 -11.05 -6.04 -6.34
CA GLN A 166 -12.22 -5.48 -7.02
C GLN A 166 -13.06 -4.60 -6.06
N LEU A 167 -12.41 -4.03 -5.04
CA LEU A 167 -13.08 -3.17 -4.06
C LEU A 167 -13.64 -1.93 -4.75
N SER A 168 -14.80 -1.48 -4.29
CA SER A 168 -15.55 -0.33 -4.81
C SER A 168 -15.94 0.64 -3.69
N GLY A 169 -16.87 1.52 -3.95
CA GLY A 169 -17.25 2.56 -2.98
C GLY A 169 -16.23 3.67 -2.89
N THR A 170 -16.11 4.31 -1.74
CA THR A 170 -15.23 5.45 -1.51
C THR A 170 -14.17 5.16 -0.46
N ILE A 171 -13.13 5.98 -0.39
CA ILE A 171 -12.20 5.96 0.75
C ILE A 171 -12.98 6.41 2.00
N PRO A 172 -13.16 5.54 3.02
CA PRO A 172 -13.92 5.90 4.21
C PRO A 172 -13.31 7.11 4.93
N ARG A 173 -14.14 8.06 5.34
CA ARG A 173 -13.65 9.22 6.11
C ARG A 173 -12.95 8.81 7.41
N SER A 174 -13.40 7.72 8.03
CA SER A 174 -12.80 7.17 9.25
C SER A 174 -11.35 6.73 9.05
N LEU A 175 -10.94 6.36 7.81
CA LEU A 175 -9.57 5.97 7.49
C LEU A 175 -8.56 7.02 7.98
N THR A 176 -8.93 8.30 7.91
CA THR A 176 -8.05 9.38 8.38
C THR A 176 -7.82 9.40 9.90
N ASN A 177 -8.50 8.55 10.67
CA ASN A 177 -8.28 8.37 12.11
C ASN A 177 -7.20 7.34 12.44
N LEU A 178 -6.66 6.63 11.45
CA LEU A 178 -5.59 5.65 11.61
C LEU A 178 -4.25 6.34 11.89
N SER A 179 -4.08 6.88 13.09
CA SER A 179 -2.90 7.68 13.46
C SER A 179 -1.56 6.93 13.42
N SER A 180 -1.60 5.60 13.49
CA SER A 180 -0.41 4.73 13.43
C SER A 180 -0.07 4.26 12.01
N LEU A 181 -0.92 4.55 11.01
CA LEU A 181 -0.77 4.00 9.67
C LEU A 181 0.50 4.52 8.99
N MET A 182 1.35 3.60 8.57
CA MET A 182 2.63 3.87 7.90
C MET A 182 2.58 3.52 6.41
N HIS A 183 1.83 2.51 6.05
CA HIS A 183 1.70 2.04 4.68
C HIS A 183 0.22 1.85 4.31
N LEU A 184 -0.22 2.57 3.29
CA LEU A 184 -1.54 2.44 2.67
C LEU A 184 -1.37 2.06 1.22
N ASP A 185 -1.83 0.86 0.85
CA ASP A 185 -1.87 0.43 -0.54
C ASP A 185 -3.29 -0.05 -0.89
N ILE A 186 -3.97 0.75 -1.70
CA ILE A 186 -5.32 0.46 -2.22
C ILE A 186 -5.34 0.46 -3.75
N ARG A 187 -4.17 0.44 -4.38
CA ARG A 187 -4.05 0.50 -5.86
C ARG A 187 -4.74 -0.67 -6.53
N GLY A 188 -5.06 -0.52 -7.83
CA GLY A 188 -5.61 -1.61 -8.63
C GLY A 188 -6.99 -2.08 -8.17
N ASN A 189 -7.88 -1.14 -7.83
CA ASN A 189 -9.24 -1.39 -7.40
C ASN A 189 -10.27 -0.59 -8.24
N LYS A 190 -11.51 -0.54 -7.80
CA LYS A 190 -12.60 0.25 -8.41
C LYS A 190 -13.08 1.37 -7.47
N ILE A 191 -12.22 1.82 -6.55
CA ILE A 191 -12.53 2.84 -5.54
C ILE A 191 -12.75 4.18 -6.23
N SER A 192 -13.82 4.89 -5.88
CA SER A 192 -14.28 6.11 -6.51
C SER A 192 -14.46 7.26 -5.51
N GLY A 193 -15.01 8.38 -5.98
CA GLY A 193 -15.20 9.57 -5.15
C GLY A 193 -13.90 10.32 -4.89
N THR A 194 -13.91 11.23 -3.94
CA THR A 194 -12.79 12.13 -3.67
C THR A 194 -11.87 11.59 -2.57
N ILE A 195 -10.60 11.96 -2.64
CA ILE A 195 -9.68 11.75 -1.52
C ILE A 195 -10.15 12.61 -0.34
N PRO A 196 -10.32 12.06 0.87
CA PRO A 196 -10.79 12.84 2.02
C PRO A 196 -9.92 14.06 2.30
N ILE A 197 -10.56 15.24 2.45
CA ILE A 197 -9.85 16.51 2.68
C ILE A 197 -8.93 16.48 3.91
N ASN A 198 -9.25 15.64 4.88
CA ASN A 198 -8.48 15.47 6.12
C ASN A 198 -7.38 14.41 6.02
N PHE A 199 -6.98 13.99 4.80
CA PHE A 199 -5.98 12.92 4.60
C PHE A 199 -4.67 13.21 5.33
N GLY A 200 -4.31 14.48 5.48
CA GLY A 200 -3.15 14.96 6.24
C GLY A 200 -3.12 14.62 7.74
N LYS A 201 -4.20 14.04 8.30
CA LYS A 201 -4.19 13.50 9.67
C LYS A 201 -3.34 12.24 9.81
N LEU A 202 -3.06 11.54 8.72
CA LEU A 202 -2.24 10.33 8.67
C LEU A 202 -0.74 10.66 8.80
N ARG A 203 -0.35 11.30 9.88
CA ARG A 203 0.99 11.88 10.05
C ARG A 203 2.14 10.87 10.00
N MET A 204 1.87 9.61 10.32
CA MET A 204 2.87 8.52 10.30
C MET A 204 3.02 7.87 8.92
N LEU A 205 2.14 8.21 7.96
CA LEU A 205 2.13 7.59 6.65
C LEU A 205 3.42 7.92 5.89
N SER A 206 4.13 6.87 5.47
CA SER A 206 5.33 6.98 4.64
C SER A 206 5.07 6.66 3.18
N ARG A 207 4.08 5.80 2.90
CA ARG A 207 3.69 5.41 1.55
C ARG A 207 2.19 5.47 1.38
N ALA A 208 1.73 6.17 0.35
CA ALA A 208 0.33 6.29 -0.06
C ALA A 208 0.19 5.89 -1.53
N LEU A 209 -0.21 4.64 -1.77
CA LEU A 209 -0.35 4.04 -3.10
C LEU A 209 -1.84 3.87 -3.42
N LEU A 210 -2.38 4.82 -4.21
CA LEU A 210 -3.80 4.89 -4.56
C LEU A 210 -4.04 4.76 -6.06
N SER A 211 -3.02 4.40 -6.83
CA SER A 211 -3.07 4.34 -8.29
C SER A 211 -4.07 3.32 -8.83
N LYS A 212 -4.42 3.45 -10.11
CA LYS A 212 -5.32 2.51 -10.83
C LYS A 212 -6.65 2.32 -10.11
N ASN A 213 -7.33 3.43 -9.84
CA ASN A 213 -8.66 3.48 -9.25
C ASN A 213 -9.58 4.41 -10.08
N LYS A 214 -10.71 4.81 -9.53
CA LYS A 214 -11.68 5.75 -10.14
C LYS A 214 -11.82 7.03 -9.29
N LEU A 215 -10.75 7.43 -8.60
CA LEU A 215 -10.76 8.62 -7.73
C LEU A 215 -10.93 9.88 -8.56
N THR A 216 -11.70 10.84 -8.04
CA THR A 216 -12.06 12.09 -8.71
C THR A 216 -11.78 13.32 -7.83
N GLY A 217 -11.96 14.52 -8.39
CA GLY A 217 -11.80 15.77 -7.65
C GLY A 217 -10.33 16.14 -7.41
N PRO A 218 -10.09 17.18 -6.60
CA PRO A 218 -8.76 17.74 -6.42
C PRO A 218 -7.88 16.90 -5.49
N ILE A 219 -6.56 17.02 -5.66
CA ILE A 219 -5.58 16.53 -4.70
C ILE A 219 -5.63 17.44 -3.46
N PRO A 220 -5.92 16.89 -2.25
CA PRO A 220 -6.01 17.71 -1.05
C PRO A 220 -4.69 18.39 -0.66
N ASN A 221 -4.72 19.69 -0.36
CA ASN A 221 -3.56 20.40 0.17
C ASN A 221 -3.03 19.80 1.47
N SER A 222 -3.88 19.09 2.21
CA SER A 222 -3.54 18.47 3.49
C SER A 222 -2.47 17.38 3.43
N PHE A 223 -2.16 16.84 2.23
CA PHE A 223 -1.04 15.92 2.09
C PHE A 223 0.26 16.50 2.64
N SER A 224 0.47 17.81 2.52
CA SER A 224 1.66 18.49 3.03
C SER A 224 1.83 18.43 4.57
N TYR A 225 0.80 18.02 5.30
CA TYR A 225 0.89 17.80 6.75
C TYR A 225 1.41 16.41 7.12
N ILE A 226 1.58 15.52 6.14
CA ILE A 226 2.13 14.19 6.32
C ILE A 226 3.66 14.27 6.20
N TYR A 227 4.32 14.64 7.27
CA TYR A 227 5.76 14.96 7.25
C TYR A 227 6.67 13.75 6.98
N ARG A 228 6.13 12.53 7.01
CA ARG A 228 6.85 11.28 6.72
C ARG A 228 6.62 10.72 5.33
N LEU A 229 5.71 11.32 4.56
CA LEU A 229 5.33 10.80 3.25
C LEU A 229 6.49 10.93 2.26
N SER A 230 7.07 9.80 1.90
CA SER A 230 8.17 9.70 0.95
C SER A 230 7.72 9.23 -0.44
N ASP A 231 6.60 8.51 -0.51
CA ASP A 231 6.11 7.90 -1.74
C ASP A 231 4.60 8.16 -1.89
N LEU A 232 4.23 8.95 -2.90
CA LEU A 232 2.85 9.28 -3.24
C LEU A 232 2.56 8.88 -4.68
N ASP A 233 1.76 7.84 -4.85
CA ASP A 233 1.27 7.38 -6.16
C ASP A 233 -0.26 7.55 -6.25
N LEU A 234 -0.67 8.52 -7.07
CA LEU A 234 -2.07 8.81 -7.41
C LEU A 234 -2.38 8.55 -8.88
N SER A 235 -1.48 7.90 -9.60
CA SER A 235 -1.56 7.71 -11.05
C SER A 235 -2.79 6.91 -11.49
N LEU A 236 -3.16 7.05 -12.76
CA LEU A 236 -4.24 6.28 -13.39
C LEU A 236 -5.56 6.36 -12.60
N ASN A 237 -5.99 7.59 -12.35
CA ASN A 237 -7.27 7.95 -11.73
C ASN A 237 -8.01 8.98 -12.61
N SER A 238 -8.99 9.66 -12.06
CA SER A 238 -9.71 10.78 -12.71
C SER A 238 -9.61 12.06 -11.87
N LEU A 239 -8.47 12.27 -11.20
CA LEU A 239 -8.23 13.45 -10.38
C LEU A 239 -8.14 14.70 -11.25
N SER A 240 -8.65 15.82 -10.75
CA SER A 240 -8.77 17.07 -11.52
C SER A 240 -8.31 18.29 -10.73
N GLY A 241 -8.28 19.44 -11.36
CA GLY A 241 -7.81 20.69 -10.74
C GLY A 241 -6.29 20.80 -10.68
N PRO A 242 -5.76 21.84 -10.05
CA PRO A 242 -4.33 22.13 -10.01
C PRO A 242 -3.56 21.22 -9.07
N ILE A 243 -2.28 21.03 -9.37
CA ILE A 243 -1.34 20.35 -8.48
C ILE A 243 -1.05 21.27 -7.28
N PRO A 244 -1.23 20.80 -6.04
CA PRO A 244 -0.94 21.63 -4.86
C PRO A 244 0.54 22.01 -4.75
N ALA A 245 0.83 23.32 -4.72
CA ALA A 245 2.20 23.81 -4.56
C ALA A 245 2.86 23.41 -3.23
N SER A 246 2.04 23.02 -2.25
CA SER A 246 2.49 22.50 -0.95
C SER A 246 3.22 21.16 -1.03
N LEU A 247 2.97 20.35 -2.06
CA LEU A 247 3.67 19.09 -2.25
C LEU A 247 5.18 19.29 -2.49
N GLY A 248 5.56 20.33 -3.23
CA GLY A 248 6.98 20.68 -3.44
C GLY A 248 7.71 21.19 -2.20
N LYS A 249 7.00 21.46 -1.12
CA LYS A 249 7.59 21.91 0.17
C LYS A 249 7.79 20.75 1.16
N MET A 250 7.39 19.53 0.79
CA MET A 250 7.53 18.37 1.66
C MET A 250 8.99 17.91 1.67
N ALA A 251 9.59 17.88 2.86
CA ALA A 251 11.04 17.67 3.01
C ALA A 251 11.51 16.26 2.65
N VAL A 252 10.62 15.26 2.75
CA VAL A 252 10.96 13.83 2.58
C VAL A 252 10.27 13.19 1.37
N LEU A 253 9.40 13.91 0.66
CA LEU A 253 8.74 13.38 -0.53
C LEU A 253 9.79 13.14 -1.63
N SER A 254 10.02 11.89 -1.96
CA SER A 254 11.00 11.44 -2.93
C SER A 254 10.37 11.01 -4.25
N THR A 255 9.19 10.38 -4.17
CA THR A 255 8.46 9.91 -5.35
C THR A 255 7.09 10.56 -5.40
N LEU A 256 6.79 11.23 -6.52
CA LEU A 256 5.47 11.78 -6.83
C LEU A 256 5.03 11.29 -8.20
N ASN A 257 4.04 10.40 -8.23
CA ASN A 257 3.45 9.89 -9.46
C ASN A 257 2.00 10.34 -9.59
N LEU A 258 1.72 11.20 -10.57
CA LEU A 258 0.39 11.74 -10.90
C LEU A 258 -0.03 11.40 -12.35
N ASP A 259 0.68 10.48 -13.02
CA ASP A 259 0.43 10.09 -14.40
C ASP A 259 -1.03 9.69 -14.66
N GLY A 260 -1.55 9.99 -15.84
CA GLY A 260 -2.84 9.47 -16.28
C GLY A 260 -4.02 9.96 -15.45
N ASN A 261 -4.12 11.27 -15.25
CA ASN A 261 -5.22 11.95 -14.58
C ASN A 261 -5.81 13.08 -15.45
N GLN A 262 -6.64 13.93 -14.89
CA GLN A 262 -7.25 15.10 -15.54
C GLN A 262 -6.78 16.41 -14.87
N LEU A 263 -5.54 16.44 -14.37
CA LEU A 263 -4.98 17.60 -13.68
C LEU A 263 -4.78 18.77 -14.65
N THR A 264 -5.01 19.98 -14.15
CA THR A 264 -4.99 21.22 -14.95
C THR A 264 -4.10 22.28 -14.31
N GLY A 265 -3.97 23.43 -14.97
CA GLY A 265 -3.17 24.55 -14.47
C GLY A 265 -1.67 24.33 -14.61
N PRO A 266 -0.85 25.27 -14.12
CA PRO A 266 0.60 25.22 -14.30
C PRO A 266 1.29 24.26 -13.33
N ILE A 267 2.50 23.83 -13.70
CA ILE A 267 3.41 23.14 -12.80
C ILE A 267 3.85 24.13 -11.69
N PRO A 268 3.61 23.84 -10.41
CA PRO A 268 4.10 24.70 -9.35
C PRO A 268 5.63 24.81 -9.33
N PRO A 269 6.23 26.01 -9.32
CA PRO A 269 7.70 26.15 -9.25
C PRO A 269 8.33 25.44 -8.05
N THR A 270 7.58 25.32 -6.94
CA THR A 270 8.03 24.60 -5.74
C THR A 270 8.28 23.13 -5.98
N LEU A 271 7.60 22.47 -6.93
CA LEU A 271 7.87 21.08 -7.30
C LEU A 271 9.22 20.95 -7.99
N ILE A 272 9.55 21.90 -8.87
CA ILE A 272 10.81 21.88 -9.63
C ILE A 272 12.01 22.23 -8.76
N SER A 273 11.83 23.10 -7.76
CA SER A 273 12.88 23.43 -6.77
C SER A 273 12.91 22.47 -5.57
N SER A 274 12.15 21.37 -5.61
CA SER A 274 12.03 20.41 -4.49
C SER A 274 13.17 19.40 -4.46
N ARG A 275 13.12 18.51 -3.45
CA ARG A 275 14.01 17.36 -3.29
C ARG A 275 13.41 16.07 -3.85
N ILE A 276 12.34 16.15 -4.61
CA ILE A 276 11.73 15.00 -5.27
C ILE A 276 12.74 14.41 -6.26
N SER A 277 12.94 13.10 -6.18
CA SER A 277 13.84 12.38 -7.10
C SER A 277 13.11 11.88 -8.34
N ILE A 278 11.88 11.41 -8.16
CA ILE A 278 11.05 10.85 -9.23
C ILE A 278 9.76 11.66 -9.29
N ILE A 279 9.53 12.33 -10.43
CA ILE A 279 8.29 13.04 -10.71
C ILE A 279 7.72 12.60 -12.05
N ASN A 280 6.48 12.10 -12.01
CA ASN A 280 5.73 11.75 -13.20
C ASN A 280 4.40 12.52 -13.21
N LEU A 281 4.28 13.45 -14.14
CA LEU A 281 3.08 14.27 -14.38
C LEU A 281 2.47 13.99 -15.76
N SER A 282 2.94 12.95 -16.44
CA SER A 282 2.53 12.66 -17.82
C SER A 282 1.03 12.37 -17.95
N ARG A 283 0.52 12.44 -19.15
CA ARG A 283 -0.90 12.15 -19.49
C ARG A 283 -1.90 12.88 -18.61
N ASN A 284 -1.78 14.21 -18.60
CA ASN A 284 -2.67 15.13 -17.90
C ASN A 284 -3.11 16.29 -18.83
N ALA A 285 -3.78 17.29 -18.31
CA ALA A 285 -4.14 18.52 -19.01
C ALA A 285 -3.37 19.74 -18.45
N ILE A 286 -2.14 19.51 -17.97
CA ILE A 286 -1.28 20.54 -17.38
C ILE A 286 -0.83 21.52 -18.45
N GLU A 287 -0.94 22.81 -18.17
CA GLU A 287 -0.68 23.90 -19.12
C GLU A 287 0.32 24.91 -18.59
N GLY A 288 0.65 25.92 -19.38
CA GLY A 288 1.62 26.95 -19.01
C GLY A 288 3.04 26.54 -19.38
N TYR A 289 4.01 26.97 -18.61
CA TYR A 289 5.44 26.81 -18.88
C TYR A 289 6.06 25.80 -17.92
N ILE A 290 7.13 25.14 -18.36
CA ILE A 290 8.02 24.41 -17.43
C ILE A 290 8.74 25.50 -16.61
N PRO A 291 8.59 25.52 -15.26
CA PRO A 291 9.20 26.57 -14.45
C PRO A 291 10.74 26.58 -14.55
N ASP A 292 11.31 27.76 -14.72
CA ASP A 292 12.78 27.99 -14.69
C ASP A 292 13.26 28.05 -13.24
N ALA A 293 13.12 26.95 -12.49
CA ALA A 293 13.34 26.85 -11.05
C ALA A 293 14.21 25.65 -10.63
N PHE A 294 14.84 24.99 -11.60
CA PHE A 294 15.83 23.96 -11.28
C PHE A 294 17.06 24.62 -10.62
N GLY A 295 17.61 23.95 -9.62
CA GLY A 295 18.75 24.46 -8.90
C GLY A 295 19.74 23.37 -8.53
N PRO A 296 20.90 23.73 -7.93
CA PRO A 296 21.91 22.76 -7.53
C PRO A 296 21.43 21.77 -6.45
N GLY A 297 20.29 22.06 -5.80
CA GLY A 297 19.61 21.16 -4.85
C GLY A 297 18.56 20.25 -5.50
N SER A 298 18.37 20.30 -6.81
CA SER A 298 17.39 19.46 -7.52
C SER A 298 18.01 18.10 -7.83
N TYR A 299 17.55 17.06 -7.14
CA TYR A 299 18.08 15.70 -7.26
C TYR A 299 17.23 14.79 -8.14
N PHE A 300 16.62 15.35 -9.17
CA PHE A 300 15.81 14.55 -10.08
C PHE A 300 16.64 13.48 -10.78
N THR A 301 16.15 12.23 -10.71
CA THR A 301 16.65 11.12 -11.53
C THR A 301 15.69 10.79 -12.66
N PHE A 302 14.40 11.08 -12.47
CA PHE A 302 13.33 10.82 -13.42
C PHE A 302 12.33 11.97 -13.46
N ILE A 303 12.10 12.55 -14.65
CA ILE A 303 11.09 13.56 -14.93
C ILE A 303 10.32 13.15 -16.17
N ASP A 304 9.01 12.93 -16.03
CA ASP A 304 8.11 12.73 -17.16
C ASP A 304 6.99 13.77 -17.14
N LEU A 305 6.98 14.64 -18.13
CA LEU A 305 5.99 15.70 -18.38
C LEU A 305 5.25 15.49 -19.68
N SER A 306 5.43 14.34 -20.33
CA SER A 306 4.88 14.03 -21.64
C SER A 306 3.34 14.03 -21.66
N TYR A 307 2.76 14.18 -22.85
CA TYR A 307 1.30 14.18 -23.03
C TYR A 307 0.57 15.19 -22.14
N ASN A 308 0.96 16.47 -22.25
CA ASN A 308 0.34 17.60 -21.58
C ASN A 308 0.08 18.77 -22.55
N LYS A 309 -0.21 19.94 -22.04
CA LYS A 309 -0.43 21.19 -22.82
C LYS A 309 0.63 22.25 -22.51
N LEU A 310 1.84 21.82 -22.15
CA LEU A 310 2.95 22.71 -21.81
C LEU A 310 3.44 23.47 -23.04
N LYS A 311 3.77 24.73 -22.88
CA LYS A 311 4.21 25.64 -23.97
C LYS A 311 5.50 26.38 -23.62
N GLY A 312 6.05 27.08 -24.62
CA GLY A 312 7.26 27.88 -24.47
C GLY A 312 8.52 27.03 -24.53
N ARG A 313 9.59 27.48 -23.91
CA ARG A 313 10.92 26.88 -24.02
C ARG A 313 11.19 25.90 -22.91
N ILE A 314 12.06 24.93 -23.18
CA ILE A 314 12.71 24.14 -22.13
C ILE A 314 13.62 25.12 -21.34
N PRO A 315 13.47 25.25 -20.02
CA PRO A 315 14.21 26.21 -19.23
C PRO A 315 15.72 25.83 -19.16
N LYS A 316 16.58 26.84 -19.23
CA LYS A 316 18.04 26.62 -19.16
C LYS A 316 18.47 26.09 -17.79
N SER A 317 17.76 26.44 -16.73
CA SER A 317 18.07 25.97 -15.37
C SER A 317 18.07 24.45 -15.23
N ILE A 318 17.41 23.71 -16.10
CA ILE A 318 17.36 22.24 -16.05
C ILE A 318 18.77 21.61 -16.13
N SER A 319 19.72 22.30 -16.78
CA SER A 319 21.14 21.87 -16.82
C SER A 319 21.81 21.89 -15.45
N SER A 320 21.21 22.54 -14.45
CA SER A 320 21.70 22.48 -13.05
C SER A 320 21.31 21.19 -12.35
N ALA A 321 20.33 20.43 -12.87
CA ALA A 321 19.89 19.15 -12.34
C ALA A 321 20.68 18.01 -13.00
N THR A 322 21.92 17.85 -12.57
CA THR A 322 22.93 16.99 -13.22
C THR A 322 22.66 15.49 -13.11
N TYR A 323 21.72 15.07 -12.26
CA TYR A 323 21.41 13.65 -12.00
C TYR A 323 20.25 13.10 -12.84
N ILE A 324 19.68 13.90 -13.73
CA ILE A 324 18.53 13.47 -14.56
C ILE A 324 19.00 12.35 -15.49
N GLY A 325 18.54 11.11 -15.22
CA GLY A 325 18.74 9.95 -16.09
C GLY A 325 17.61 9.76 -17.09
N HIS A 326 16.43 10.30 -16.79
CA HIS A 326 15.27 10.28 -17.68
C HIS A 326 14.54 11.62 -17.67
N LEU A 327 14.37 12.17 -18.86
CA LEU A 327 13.51 13.35 -19.09
C LEU A 327 12.65 13.08 -20.32
N ASP A 328 11.33 13.19 -20.18
CA ASP A 328 10.40 13.16 -21.29
C ASP A 328 9.48 14.39 -21.26
N VAL A 329 9.56 15.19 -22.33
CA VAL A 329 8.70 16.37 -22.53
C VAL A 329 7.96 16.27 -23.87
N SER A 330 7.90 15.07 -24.46
CA SER A 330 7.21 14.81 -25.73
C SER A 330 5.70 15.09 -25.64
N HIS A 331 5.05 15.22 -26.78
CA HIS A 331 3.59 15.43 -26.86
C HIS A 331 3.11 16.63 -26.03
N ASN A 332 3.67 17.79 -26.29
CA ASN A 332 3.34 19.08 -25.69
C ASN A 332 3.30 20.18 -26.78
N HIS A 333 3.26 21.43 -26.38
CA HIS A 333 3.31 22.62 -27.26
C HIS A 333 4.61 23.42 -27.07
N LEU A 334 5.71 22.74 -26.82
CA LEU A 334 7.00 23.39 -26.57
C LEU A 334 7.63 23.89 -27.86
N CYS A 335 8.43 24.96 -27.78
CA CYS A 335 9.07 25.61 -28.93
C CYS A 335 10.42 26.21 -28.54
N GLY A 336 11.36 26.16 -29.47
CA GLY A 336 12.67 26.78 -29.35
C GLY A 336 13.78 25.72 -29.26
N ALA A 337 15.02 26.19 -29.07
CA ALA A 337 16.18 25.31 -29.03
C ALA A 337 16.22 24.48 -27.74
N ILE A 338 16.48 23.18 -27.87
CA ILE A 338 16.83 22.30 -26.77
C ILE A 338 18.19 22.77 -26.21
N PRO A 339 18.32 22.98 -24.88
CA PRO A 339 19.59 23.38 -24.29
C PRO A 339 20.68 22.34 -24.57
N ALA A 340 21.91 22.81 -24.78
CA ALA A 340 23.07 21.93 -24.99
C ALA A 340 23.67 21.47 -23.66
N GLY A 341 24.36 20.33 -23.68
CA GLY A 341 25.03 19.75 -22.50
C GLY A 341 24.15 18.83 -21.69
N SER A 342 24.63 18.43 -20.51
CA SER A 342 23.88 17.56 -19.60
C SER A 342 22.59 18.25 -19.11
N PRO A 343 21.45 17.50 -18.99
CA PRO A 343 21.29 16.06 -19.25
C PRO A 343 20.97 15.71 -20.71
N PHE A 344 20.93 16.66 -21.62
CA PHE A 344 20.38 16.50 -22.97
C PHE A 344 21.24 15.63 -23.90
N ASP A 345 22.54 15.53 -23.64
CA ASP A 345 23.50 14.82 -24.49
C ASP A 345 23.23 13.30 -24.60
N HIS A 346 22.59 12.71 -23.60
CA HIS A 346 22.29 11.28 -23.56
C HIS A 346 20.81 10.95 -23.79
N LEU A 347 19.95 11.96 -23.99
CA LEU A 347 18.52 11.75 -24.20
C LEU A 347 18.23 11.56 -25.70
N GLY A 348 17.30 10.63 -25.98
CA GLY A 348 16.88 10.35 -27.35
C GLY A 348 15.90 11.38 -27.92
N ALA A 349 15.80 11.44 -29.24
CA ALA A 349 14.86 12.33 -29.93
C ALA A 349 13.39 12.10 -29.52
N SER A 350 13.04 10.88 -29.14
CA SER A 350 11.68 10.54 -28.67
C SER A 350 11.23 11.39 -27.47
N SER A 351 12.15 11.73 -26.57
CA SER A 351 11.85 12.52 -25.36
C SER A 351 11.42 13.97 -25.67
N PHE A 352 11.62 14.44 -26.89
CA PHE A 352 11.33 15.81 -27.33
C PHE A 352 10.35 15.85 -28.51
N ALA A 353 9.98 14.68 -29.05
CA ALA A 353 9.13 14.56 -30.23
C ALA A 353 7.70 15.09 -29.98
N TYR A 354 6.99 15.38 -31.06
CA TYR A 354 5.59 15.82 -31.01
C TYR A 354 5.37 17.10 -30.17
N ASN A 355 6.26 18.07 -30.37
CA ASN A 355 6.11 19.45 -29.92
C ASN A 355 5.97 20.38 -31.12
N ASP A 356 5.49 21.62 -30.94
CA ASP A 356 5.16 22.52 -32.03
C ASP A 356 6.40 22.94 -32.84
N CYS A 357 7.50 23.29 -32.16
CA CYS A 357 8.69 23.85 -32.83
C CYS A 357 9.97 23.68 -31.97
N LEU A 358 10.13 22.55 -31.27
CA LEU A 358 11.44 22.23 -30.68
C LEU A 358 12.46 21.89 -31.78
N CYS A 359 13.69 22.35 -31.60
CA CYS A 359 14.80 22.15 -32.55
C CYS A 359 16.14 22.04 -31.80
N GLY A 360 17.21 21.68 -32.49
CA GLY A 360 18.51 21.40 -31.91
C GLY A 360 18.66 19.94 -31.48
N LYS A 361 19.90 19.48 -31.22
CA LYS A 361 20.15 18.08 -30.82
C LYS A 361 19.26 17.67 -29.65
N PRO A 362 18.67 16.45 -29.67
CA PRO A 362 18.80 15.38 -30.68
C PRO A 362 17.83 15.52 -31.86
N LEU A 363 17.04 16.59 -31.97
CA LEU A 363 16.20 16.90 -33.10
C LEU A 363 16.99 17.58 -34.24
N LYS A 364 16.27 18.02 -35.29
CA LYS A 364 16.86 18.79 -36.38
C LYS A 364 17.41 20.13 -35.88
N ALA A 365 18.45 20.64 -36.56
CA ALA A 365 19.00 21.97 -36.26
C ALA A 365 17.90 23.06 -36.35
N CYS A 366 17.99 24.05 -35.50
CA CYS A 366 17.17 25.23 -35.62
C CYS A 366 17.64 26.03 -36.84
#